data_b4974debb75a80868ee9b2a8929f0e7b
#
_entry.id   b4974debb75a80868ee9b2a8929f0e7b
#
_cell.length_a   1.000
_cell.length_b   1.000
_cell.length_c   1.000
_cell.angle_alpha   90.00
_cell.angle_beta   90.00
_cell.angle_gamma   90.00
#
_symmetry.space_group_name_H-M   'P 1'
#
loop_
_entity.id
_entity.type
_entity.pdbx_description
1 polymer ?
#
loop_
_entity_poly.entity_id
_entity_poly.type
_entity_poly.pdbx_seq_one_letter_code
_entity_poly.pdbx_strand_id
1 'polypeptide(L)'
;MMKILLSTYSCFPCQTSEPGNAWRAINEALREHEVWAVIADAHQYRELTEPWLAKNPLPNFHPVWIKLNPVLQPLWRSANPIYYHLWQEHLCGVARELHQRIKFDLTHHVTFGRYWSPSGVRRLNLPFIWGPVGAAETPPRSFVRELPLRCRLVEMARDGARRFCEGTRALRDTARAATVALGVTRESCEALQRLGARRVERMPQMALTETDLAQFAALPPPPAGPLRAICVGRHVYWKGFYLAIRAFAEFVKKSPDAELWIVNDGPFRPELEKTAAQTGVASRVKFLDTLPKYSDVLAKLGQSHVLLHPALHEGFGNVCLEAMAAGRPVGCLDIGGPASQITPETGFAAPATNPREAVTALAGFLERIDRNRALLAAMSAAARAHVQKHFTMVKINERMRTLYAEAMEQHEAEREQNGEKMVIRPN
;
A
#
# COMPACT_ATOMS: atom_id res chain seq x y z
N MET A 1 -23.26 -19.21 4.33
CA MET A 1 -22.19 -18.64 5.20
C MET A 1 -20.97 -19.53 5.05
N MET A 2 -19.84 -19.01 4.55
CA MET A 2 -18.58 -19.74 4.36
C MET A 2 -17.72 -19.71 5.64
N LYS A 3 -16.84 -20.69 5.78
CA LYS A 3 -15.75 -20.71 6.77
C LYS A 3 -14.46 -20.28 6.09
N ILE A 4 -13.98 -19.08 6.40
CA ILE A 4 -12.82 -18.47 5.73
C ILE A 4 -11.60 -18.50 6.65
N LEU A 5 -10.45 -18.98 6.14
CA LEU A 5 -9.16 -18.88 6.80
C LEU A 5 -8.36 -17.71 6.25
N LEU A 6 -8.09 -16.70 7.09
CA LEU A 6 -7.27 -15.55 6.75
C LEU A 6 -5.84 -15.68 7.29
N SER A 7 -4.84 -15.53 6.46
CA SER A 7 -3.44 -15.35 6.87
C SER A 7 -3.16 -13.87 7.10
N THR A 8 -3.14 -13.46 8.36
CA THR A 8 -3.06 -12.06 8.80
C THR A 8 -1.95 -11.85 9.83
N TYR A 9 -0.71 -12.15 9.44
CA TYR A 9 0.47 -12.08 10.32
C TYR A 9 0.47 -10.83 11.24
N SER A 10 0.25 -9.66 10.67
CA SER A 10 0.19 -8.37 11.36
C SER A 10 -1.27 -7.92 11.44
N CYS A 11 -1.88 -8.01 12.62
CA CYS A 11 -3.29 -7.68 12.80
C CYS A 11 -3.59 -7.27 14.24
N PHE A 12 -4.25 -6.13 14.39
CA PHE A 12 -4.97 -5.72 15.61
C PHE A 12 -5.99 -4.63 15.26
N PRO A 13 -6.96 -4.34 16.14
CA PRO A 13 -7.96 -3.29 15.92
C PRO A 13 -7.33 -1.91 15.77
N CYS A 14 -7.11 -1.47 14.54
CA CYS A 14 -6.63 -0.14 14.20
C CYS A 14 -7.05 0.23 12.77
N GLN A 15 -6.86 1.48 12.37
CA GLN A 15 -7.28 1.98 11.06
C GLN A 15 -6.12 2.18 10.08
N THR A 16 -4.88 2.11 10.53
CA THR A 16 -3.71 2.51 9.73
C THR A 16 -2.72 1.37 9.52
N SER A 17 -1.92 1.50 8.46
CA SER A 17 -0.82 0.59 8.10
C SER A 17 -1.23 -0.89 7.88
N GLU A 18 -0.29 -1.80 7.84
CA GLU A 18 -0.50 -3.25 7.59
C GLU A 18 -1.49 -3.91 8.57
N PRO A 19 -1.41 -3.68 9.91
CA PRO A 19 -2.39 -4.27 10.83
C PRO A 19 -3.83 -3.81 10.55
N GLY A 20 -4.00 -2.53 10.18
CA GLY A 20 -5.31 -1.99 9.82
C GLY A 20 -5.87 -2.59 8.53
N ASN A 21 -5.02 -2.93 7.56
CA ASN A 21 -5.45 -3.63 6.34
C ASN A 21 -6.02 -5.01 6.68
N ALA A 22 -5.32 -5.77 7.54
CA ALA A 22 -5.81 -7.07 8.00
C ALA A 22 -7.11 -6.95 8.78
N TRP A 23 -7.20 -5.98 9.70
CA TRP A 23 -8.40 -5.77 10.50
C TRP A 23 -9.62 -5.41 9.66
N ARG A 24 -9.44 -4.60 8.62
CA ARG A 24 -10.51 -4.28 7.66
C ARG A 24 -10.97 -5.51 6.89
N ALA A 25 -10.03 -6.33 6.39
CA ALA A 25 -10.37 -7.56 5.67
C ALA A 25 -11.16 -8.54 6.55
N ILE A 26 -10.79 -8.67 7.82
CA ILE A 26 -11.53 -9.48 8.80
C ILE A 26 -12.95 -8.93 8.97
N ASN A 27 -13.10 -7.65 9.26
CA ASN A 27 -14.41 -7.05 9.49
C ASN A 27 -15.34 -7.16 8.28
N GLU A 28 -14.80 -7.03 7.07
CA GLU A 28 -15.62 -7.19 5.86
C GLU A 28 -16.06 -8.65 5.67
N ALA A 29 -15.15 -9.61 5.85
CA ALA A 29 -15.50 -11.02 5.75
C ALA A 29 -16.52 -11.45 6.81
N LEU A 30 -16.45 -10.89 8.01
CA LEU A 30 -17.39 -11.17 9.12
C LEU A 30 -18.83 -10.73 8.86
N ARG A 31 -19.07 -9.86 7.89
CA ARG A 31 -20.44 -9.43 7.55
C ARG A 31 -21.33 -10.59 7.07
N GLU A 32 -20.73 -11.56 6.39
CA GLU A 32 -21.46 -12.64 5.73
C GLU A 32 -20.91 -14.04 6.06
N HIS A 33 -19.75 -14.13 6.73
CA HIS A 33 -19.00 -15.37 6.86
C HIS A 33 -18.49 -15.58 8.30
N GLU A 34 -18.03 -16.79 8.56
CA GLU A 34 -17.30 -17.16 9.77
C GLU A 34 -15.79 -17.13 9.47
N VAL A 35 -15.01 -16.44 10.31
CA VAL A 35 -13.62 -16.07 9.99
C VAL A 35 -12.64 -16.59 11.04
N TRP A 36 -11.68 -17.38 10.61
CA TRP A 36 -10.48 -17.73 11.36
C TRP A 36 -9.31 -16.88 10.85
N ALA A 37 -8.78 -15.99 11.69
CA ALA A 37 -7.62 -15.20 11.34
C ALA A 37 -6.38 -15.73 12.08
N VAL A 38 -5.39 -16.17 11.29
CA VAL A 38 -4.11 -16.60 11.85
C VAL A 38 -3.19 -15.41 11.98
N ILE A 39 -2.84 -15.07 13.22
CA ILE A 39 -2.12 -13.86 13.60
C ILE A 39 -0.82 -14.27 14.30
N ALA A 40 0.26 -13.52 14.09
CA ALA A 40 1.49 -13.74 14.83
C ALA A 40 1.30 -13.34 16.31
N ASP A 41 1.64 -14.24 17.22
CA ASP A 41 1.73 -13.93 18.66
C ASP A 41 3.05 -13.17 18.92
N ALA A 42 3.11 -11.94 18.43
CA ALA A 42 4.28 -11.08 18.39
C ALA A 42 3.84 -9.59 18.38
N HIS A 43 4.75 -8.66 18.66
CA HIS A 43 4.52 -7.22 18.57
C HIS A 43 3.28 -6.68 19.30
N GLN A 44 2.91 -7.30 20.40
CA GLN A 44 1.72 -6.92 21.20
C GLN A 44 0.37 -7.10 20.46
N TYR A 45 0.33 -7.77 19.30
CA TYR A 45 -0.93 -7.93 18.55
C TYR A 45 -2.00 -8.63 19.39
N ARG A 46 -1.62 -9.67 20.13
CA ARG A 46 -2.51 -10.38 21.04
C ARG A 46 -2.95 -9.50 22.21
N GLU A 47 -2.00 -8.82 22.84
CA GLU A 47 -2.22 -7.94 23.99
C GLU A 47 -3.15 -6.76 23.66
N LEU A 48 -3.15 -6.30 22.40
CA LEU A 48 -4.04 -5.24 21.92
C LEU A 48 -5.41 -5.79 21.50
N THR A 49 -5.45 -6.98 20.91
CA THR A 49 -6.67 -7.54 20.31
C THR A 49 -7.58 -8.20 21.34
N GLU A 50 -7.06 -9.02 22.26
CA GLU A 50 -7.89 -9.75 23.24
C GLU A 50 -8.68 -8.82 24.18
N PRO A 51 -8.09 -7.75 24.76
CA PRO A 51 -8.87 -6.81 25.57
C PRO A 51 -9.90 -6.02 24.77
N TRP A 52 -9.62 -5.76 23.49
CA TRP A 52 -10.58 -5.10 22.62
C TRP A 52 -11.77 -6.01 22.31
N LEU A 53 -11.52 -7.29 21.97
CA LEU A 53 -12.57 -8.30 21.72
C LEU A 53 -13.43 -8.56 22.97
N ALA A 54 -12.85 -8.53 24.16
CA ALA A 54 -13.59 -8.66 25.40
C ALA A 54 -14.64 -7.55 25.58
N LYS A 55 -14.38 -6.34 25.05
CA LYS A 55 -15.31 -5.19 25.08
C LYS A 55 -16.21 -5.14 23.84
N ASN A 56 -15.80 -5.75 22.74
CA ASN A 56 -16.48 -5.72 21.44
C ASN A 56 -16.57 -7.14 20.88
N PRO A 57 -17.44 -8.00 21.42
CA PRO A 57 -17.51 -9.40 21.04
C PRO A 57 -17.94 -9.56 19.56
N LEU A 58 -17.20 -10.39 18.83
CA LEU A 58 -17.47 -10.75 17.44
C LEU A 58 -17.68 -12.28 17.39
N PRO A 59 -18.91 -12.78 17.46
CA PRO A 59 -19.21 -14.21 17.66
C PRO A 59 -18.68 -15.12 16.54
N ASN A 60 -18.61 -14.61 15.31
CA ASN A 60 -18.13 -15.37 14.14
C ASN A 60 -16.61 -15.18 13.87
N PHE A 61 -15.87 -14.55 14.82
CA PHE A 61 -14.46 -14.28 14.69
C PHE A 61 -13.64 -15.20 15.61
N HIS A 62 -12.71 -15.95 15.02
CA HIS A 62 -11.87 -16.91 15.71
C HIS A 62 -10.38 -16.56 15.49
N PRO A 63 -9.77 -15.75 16.37
CA PRO A 63 -8.34 -15.46 16.26
C PRO A 63 -7.51 -16.70 16.63
N VAL A 64 -6.54 -17.00 15.79
CA VAL A 64 -5.59 -18.11 15.99
C VAL A 64 -4.19 -17.52 16.12
N TRP A 65 -3.63 -17.60 17.33
CA TRP A 65 -2.32 -17.05 17.64
C TRP A 65 -1.21 -18.06 17.36
N ILE A 66 -0.25 -17.72 16.50
CA ILE A 66 0.93 -18.54 16.21
C ILE A 66 2.19 -17.87 16.71
N LYS A 67 2.92 -18.59 17.55
CA LYS A 67 4.23 -18.20 18.07
C LYS A 67 5.28 -19.18 17.55
N LEU A 68 6.38 -18.65 17.01
CA LEU A 68 7.53 -19.49 16.69
C LEU A 68 8.32 -19.85 17.96
N ASN A 69 9.17 -20.88 17.82
CA ASN A 69 10.05 -21.32 18.89
C ASN A 69 10.78 -20.13 19.55
N PRO A 70 10.87 -20.08 20.90
CA PRO A 70 11.53 -19.01 21.65
C PRO A 70 12.93 -18.66 21.17
N VAL A 71 13.70 -19.62 20.67
CA VAL A 71 15.04 -19.41 20.11
C VAL A 71 15.04 -18.45 18.91
N LEU A 72 13.93 -18.40 18.16
CA LEU A 72 13.76 -17.53 17.01
C LEU A 72 13.16 -16.16 17.36
N GLN A 73 12.73 -15.95 18.61
CA GLN A 73 12.13 -14.68 19.05
C GLN A 73 13.02 -13.45 18.86
N PRO A 74 14.34 -13.47 19.04
CA PRO A 74 15.17 -12.31 18.76
C PRO A 74 15.09 -11.82 17.31
N LEU A 75 14.73 -12.71 16.37
CA LEU A 75 14.57 -12.39 14.95
C LEU A 75 13.25 -11.66 14.64
N TRP A 76 12.27 -11.65 15.54
CA TRP A 76 10.96 -11.02 15.30
C TRP A 76 10.94 -9.51 15.51
N ARG A 77 12.01 -8.95 16.09
CA ARG A 77 12.13 -7.50 16.23
C ARG A 77 12.10 -6.83 14.86
N SER A 78 11.08 -6.00 14.64
CA SER A 78 10.89 -5.16 13.45
C SER A 78 10.80 -5.90 12.10
N ALA A 79 9.66 -6.53 11.78
CA ALA A 79 9.31 -7.01 10.43
C ALA A 79 10.45 -7.76 9.70
N ASN A 80 11.24 -8.56 10.42
CA ASN A 80 12.36 -9.32 9.87
C ASN A 80 11.84 -10.30 8.79
N PRO A 81 12.32 -10.21 7.54
CA PRO A 81 11.85 -11.06 6.45
C PRO A 81 12.07 -12.56 6.70
N ILE A 82 13.15 -12.93 7.40
CA ILE A 82 13.47 -14.32 7.72
C ILE A 82 12.46 -14.86 8.72
N TYR A 83 12.18 -14.12 9.79
CA TYR A 83 11.18 -14.53 10.78
C TYR A 83 9.81 -14.70 10.12
N TYR A 84 9.39 -13.75 9.28
CA TYR A 84 8.13 -13.83 8.55
C TYR A 84 8.06 -15.05 7.63
N HIS A 85 9.15 -15.36 6.91
CA HIS A 85 9.21 -16.55 6.07
C HIS A 85 9.05 -17.85 6.88
N LEU A 86 9.78 -17.97 7.99
CA LEU A 86 9.68 -19.14 8.90
C LEU A 86 8.27 -19.26 9.49
N TRP A 87 7.65 -18.13 9.82
CA TRP A 87 6.27 -18.11 10.31
C TRP A 87 5.28 -18.61 9.25
N GLN A 88 5.45 -18.22 7.99
CA GLN A 88 4.61 -18.68 6.88
C GLN A 88 4.80 -20.19 6.60
N GLU A 89 6.01 -20.72 6.73
CA GLU A 89 6.23 -22.16 6.61
C GLU A 89 5.62 -22.93 7.79
N HIS A 90 5.70 -22.40 9.01
CA HIS A 90 5.02 -22.98 10.17
C HIS A 90 3.50 -22.94 10.02
N LEU A 91 2.96 -21.86 9.48
CA LEU A 91 1.53 -21.73 9.18
C LEU A 91 1.03 -22.84 8.24
N CYS A 92 1.85 -23.39 7.34
CA CYS A 92 1.44 -24.52 6.50
C CYS A 92 0.96 -25.74 7.32
N GLY A 93 1.63 -26.06 8.40
CA GLY A 93 1.25 -27.16 9.31
C GLY A 93 -0.03 -26.84 10.07
N VAL A 94 -0.03 -25.69 10.75
CA VAL A 94 -1.18 -25.22 11.55
C VAL A 94 -2.45 -25.10 10.71
N ALA A 95 -2.35 -24.53 9.51
CA ALA A 95 -3.50 -24.38 8.63
C ALA A 95 -4.08 -25.72 8.17
N ARG A 96 -3.21 -26.74 7.95
CA ARG A 96 -3.67 -28.10 7.62
C ARG A 96 -4.42 -28.75 8.78
N GLU A 97 -3.89 -28.67 9.99
CA GLU A 97 -4.54 -29.21 11.19
C GLU A 97 -5.88 -28.52 11.46
N LEU A 98 -5.93 -27.21 11.34
CA LEU A 98 -7.18 -26.46 11.46
C LEU A 98 -8.18 -26.86 10.38
N HIS A 99 -7.75 -27.01 9.11
CA HIS A 99 -8.63 -27.41 8.04
C HIS A 99 -9.20 -28.83 8.21
N GLN A 100 -8.41 -29.79 8.76
CA GLN A 100 -8.91 -31.12 9.07
C GLN A 100 -10.07 -31.10 10.05
N ARG A 101 -10.07 -30.17 11.01
CA ARG A 101 -11.07 -30.06 12.08
C ARG A 101 -12.26 -29.19 11.67
N ILE A 102 -12.01 -28.05 11.04
CA ILE A 102 -12.98 -26.98 10.80
C ILE A 102 -13.60 -27.09 9.40
N LYS A 103 -12.84 -27.61 8.42
CA LYS A 103 -13.24 -27.70 7.00
C LYS A 103 -13.52 -26.34 6.40
N PHE A 104 -12.48 -25.53 6.21
CA PHE A 104 -12.58 -24.23 5.55
C PHE A 104 -13.07 -24.35 4.10
N ASP A 105 -13.80 -23.37 3.64
CA ASP A 105 -14.30 -23.28 2.27
C ASP A 105 -13.36 -22.47 1.39
N LEU A 106 -12.71 -21.44 1.95
CA LEU A 106 -11.83 -20.50 1.23
C LEU A 106 -10.65 -20.06 2.11
N THR A 107 -9.54 -19.74 1.47
CA THR A 107 -8.37 -19.14 2.12
C THR A 107 -8.02 -17.79 1.50
N HIS A 108 -7.58 -16.84 2.33
CA HIS A 108 -7.15 -15.52 1.86
C HIS A 108 -5.90 -15.07 2.61
N HIS A 109 -4.84 -14.73 1.88
CA HIS A 109 -3.62 -14.15 2.44
C HIS A 109 -3.67 -12.64 2.34
N VAL A 110 -3.66 -11.93 3.46
CA VAL A 110 -3.82 -10.48 3.55
C VAL A 110 -2.52 -9.77 3.91
N THR A 111 -1.79 -10.19 4.96
CA THR A 111 -0.55 -9.54 5.43
C THR A 111 0.59 -10.53 5.75
N PHE A 112 1.84 -10.16 5.48
CA PHE A 112 2.25 -8.90 4.87
C PHE A 112 1.96 -8.90 3.37
N GLY A 113 1.46 -7.77 2.86
CA GLY A 113 1.17 -7.58 1.45
C GLY A 113 2.41 -7.44 0.56
N ARG A 114 3.36 -8.35 0.69
CA ARG A 114 4.63 -8.38 -0.05
C ARG A 114 4.61 -9.53 -1.05
N TYR A 115 4.59 -9.26 -2.38
CA TYR A 115 4.46 -10.30 -3.41
C TYR A 115 5.60 -11.34 -3.42
N TRP A 116 6.81 -10.96 -2.97
CA TRP A 116 7.98 -11.86 -2.91
C TRP A 116 8.12 -12.65 -1.60
N SER A 117 7.03 -12.78 -0.86
CA SER A 117 6.92 -13.62 0.33
C SER A 117 5.88 -14.71 0.09
N PRO A 118 6.21 -16.01 0.27
CA PRO A 118 5.25 -17.10 0.06
C PRO A 118 4.15 -17.08 1.13
N SER A 119 2.99 -17.64 0.80
CA SER A 119 1.89 -17.81 1.74
C SER A 119 1.86 -19.20 2.35
N GLY A 120 1.61 -19.30 3.65
CA GLY A 120 1.48 -20.58 4.37
C GLY A 120 0.22 -21.38 3.99
N VAL A 121 -0.83 -20.73 3.47
CA VAL A 121 -2.07 -21.42 3.09
C VAL A 121 -2.03 -22.03 1.68
N ARG A 122 -0.98 -21.82 0.90
CA ARG A 122 -0.82 -22.31 -0.48
C ARG A 122 -0.99 -23.83 -0.70
N ARG A 123 -0.89 -24.63 0.37
CA ARG A 123 -0.90 -26.11 0.31
C ARG A 123 -2.22 -26.73 0.75
N LEU A 124 -3.27 -25.95 0.96
CA LEU A 124 -4.54 -26.47 1.44
C LEU A 124 -5.44 -27.03 0.33
N ASN A 125 -5.12 -26.78 -0.93
CA ASN A 125 -5.95 -27.16 -2.08
C ASN A 125 -7.40 -26.67 -1.94
N LEU A 126 -7.54 -25.39 -1.58
CA LEU A 126 -8.81 -24.66 -1.43
C LEU A 126 -8.79 -23.46 -2.36
N PRO A 127 -9.97 -22.89 -2.67
CA PRO A 127 -10.02 -21.57 -3.28
C PRO A 127 -9.12 -20.61 -2.51
N PHE A 128 -8.17 -19.99 -3.20
CA PHE A 128 -7.14 -19.18 -2.56
C PHE A 128 -7.02 -17.80 -3.19
N ILE A 129 -7.28 -16.76 -2.40
CA ILE A 129 -7.01 -15.37 -2.79
C ILE A 129 -5.69 -14.92 -2.17
N TRP A 130 -4.78 -14.45 -3.03
CA TRP A 130 -3.48 -13.97 -2.60
C TRP A 130 -3.37 -12.46 -2.80
N GLY A 131 -3.42 -11.69 -1.72
CA GLY A 131 -3.26 -10.23 -1.74
C GLY A 131 -4.42 -9.43 -1.16
N PRO A 132 -4.40 -8.12 -1.38
CA PRO A 132 -3.55 -7.34 -2.31
C PRO A 132 -2.07 -7.29 -1.89
N VAL A 133 -1.17 -7.63 -2.81
CA VAL A 133 0.28 -7.61 -2.58
C VAL A 133 0.97 -6.56 -3.46
N GLY A 134 1.97 -5.91 -2.88
CA GLY A 134 2.77 -4.86 -3.50
C GLY A 134 4.27 -5.13 -3.39
N ALA A 135 5.06 -4.07 -3.37
CA ALA A 135 6.52 -4.07 -3.21
C ALA A 135 7.29 -4.67 -4.42
N ALA A 136 6.70 -4.61 -5.63
CA ALA A 136 7.37 -4.92 -6.89
C ALA A 136 8.06 -3.70 -7.52
N GLU A 137 7.70 -2.51 -7.08
CA GLU A 137 8.24 -1.24 -7.53
C GLU A 137 9.76 -1.20 -7.29
N THR A 138 10.49 -0.91 -8.33
CA THR A 138 11.95 -0.82 -8.29
C THR A 138 12.38 0.52 -8.87
N PRO A 139 13.19 1.31 -8.13
CA PRO A 139 13.68 2.57 -8.65
C PRO A 139 14.59 2.31 -9.87
N PRO A 140 14.47 3.10 -10.94
CA PRO A 140 15.37 2.98 -12.07
C PRO A 140 16.83 3.20 -11.64
N ARG A 141 17.76 2.49 -12.28
CA ARG A 141 19.18 2.53 -11.93
C ARG A 141 19.80 3.95 -11.96
N SER A 142 19.28 4.82 -12.84
CA SER A 142 19.67 6.22 -12.94
C SER A 142 19.41 6.99 -11.64
N PHE A 143 18.27 6.76 -10.99
CA PHE A 143 17.92 7.37 -9.70
C PHE A 143 18.77 6.79 -8.56
N VAL A 144 18.98 5.47 -8.54
CA VAL A 144 19.82 4.82 -7.51
C VAL A 144 21.23 5.36 -7.52
N ARG A 145 21.81 5.66 -8.70
CA ARG A 145 23.17 6.20 -8.82
C ARG A 145 23.37 7.57 -8.17
N GLU A 146 22.33 8.37 -8.05
CA GLU A 146 22.38 9.69 -7.39
C GLU A 146 22.24 9.62 -5.86
N LEU A 147 21.80 8.47 -5.33
CA LEU A 147 21.64 8.29 -3.88
C LEU A 147 22.99 8.19 -3.15
N PRO A 148 23.05 8.55 -1.86
CA PRO A 148 24.20 8.27 -0.99
C PRO A 148 24.54 6.77 -1.00
N LEU A 149 25.83 6.44 -0.85
CA LEU A 149 26.32 5.06 -0.95
C LEU A 149 25.57 4.09 -0.03
N ARG A 150 25.26 4.51 1.20
CA ARG A 150 24.46 3.72 2.15
C ARG A 150 23.10 3.33 1.58
N CYS A 151 22.43 4.25 0.89
CA CYS A 151 21.11 4.01 0.29
C CYS A 151 21.21 3.09 -0.93
N ARG A 152 22.28 3.23 -1.75
CA ARG A 152 22.53 2.31 -2.87
C ARG A 152 22.74 0.87 -2.39
N LEU A 153 23.50 0.68 -1.32
CA LEU A 153 23.73 -0.64 -0.73
C LEU A 153 22.42 -1.27 -0.23
N VAL A 154 21.55 -0.49 0.39
CA VAL A 154 20.23 -0.94 0.83
C VAL A 154 19.38 -1.36 -0.37
N GLU A 155 19.33 -0.57 -1.45
CA GLU A 155 18.59 -0.94 -2.67
C GLU A 155 19.17 -2.20 -3.33
N MET A 156 20.48 -2.34 -3.40
CA MET A 156 21.12 -3.55 -3.93
C MET A 156 20.77 -4.79 -3.09
N ALA A 157 20.80 -4.68 -1.76
CA ALA A 157 20.45 -5.76 -0.85
C ALA A 157 18.95 -6.13 -1.00
N ARG A 158 18.06 -5.14 -1.08
CA ARG A 158 16.62 -5.33 -1.32
C ARG A 158 16.37 -6.04 -2.64
N ASP A 159 17.02 -5.59 -3.70
CA ASP A 159 16.88 -6.17 -5.05
C ASP A 159 17.42 -7.61 -5.10
N GLY A 160 18.57 -7.86 -4.45
CA GLY A 160 19.13 -9.19 -4.30
C GLY A 160 18.21 -10.15 -3.54
N ALA A 161 17.66 -9.71 -2.40
CA ALA A 161 16.71 -10.48 -1.61
C ALA A 161 15.42 -10.80 -2.40
N ARG A 162 14.89 -9.84 -3.13
CA ARG A 162 13.73 -10.00 -4.00
C ARG A 162 13.98 -11.06 -5.08
N ARG A 163 15.10 -10.95 -5.82
CA ARG A 163 15.46 -11.92 -6.86
C ARG A 163 15.68 -13.32 -6.31
N PHE A 164 16.31 -13.41 -5.14
CA PHE A 164 16.46 -14.69 -4.43
C PHE A 164 15.09 -15.32 -4.14
N CYS A 165 14.16 -14.55 -3.55
CA CYS A 165 12.81 -15.04 -3.24
C CYS A 165 12.04 -15.44 -4.52
N GLU A 166 12.10 -14.66 -5.60
CA GLU A 166 11.49 -14.99 -6.91
C GLU A 166 12.01 -16.33 -7.49
N GLY A 167 13.26 -16.67 -7.18
CA GLY A 167 13.87 -17.95 -7.54
C GLY A 167 13.33 -19.15 -6.76
N THR A 168 12.68 -18.93 -5.59
CA THR A 168 12.25 -20.03 -4.71
C THR A 168 11.04 -20.76 -5.26
N ARG A 169 11.00 -22.08 -5.01
CA ARG A 169 9.83 -22.91 -5.36
C ARG A 169 8.60 -22.50 -4.55
N ALA A 170 8.78 -22.20 -3.26
CA ALA A 170 7.69 -21.83 -2.38
C ALA A 170 6.88 -20.60 -2.88
N LEU A 171 7.56 -19.60 -3.43
CA LEU A 171 6.90 -18.42 -3.96
C LEU A 171 6.14 -18.72 -5.27
N ARG A 172 6.75 -19.48 -6.19
CA ARG A 172 6.08 -19.93 -7.41
C ARG A 172 4.88 -20.83 -7.12
N ASP A 173 5.00 -21.72 -6.15
CA ASP A 173 3.89 -22.57 -5.70
C ASP A 173 2.76 -21.73 -5.11
N THR A 174 3.09 -20.63 -4.39
CA THR A 174 2.08 -19.67 -3.91
C THR A 174 1.32 -19.02 -5.06
N ALA A 175 2.05 -18.52 -6.07
CA ALA A 175 1.45 -17.86 -7.22
C ALA A 175 0.56 -18.81 -8.03
N ARG A 176 1.02 -20.06 -8.25
CA ARG A 176 0.26 -21.07 -9.00
C ARG A 176 -0.94 -21.62 -8.24
N ALA A 177 -0.86 -21.68 -6.90
CA ALA A 177 -1.96 -22.12 -6.05
C ALA A 177 -3.06 -21.06 -5.90
N ALA A 178 -2.75 -19.79 -6.17
CA ALA A 178 -3.73 -18.72 -6.08
C ALA A 178 -4.79 -18.86 -7.18
N THR A 179 -6.06 -19.00 -6.78
CA THR A 179 -7.21 -18.91 -7.68
C THR A 179 -7.29 -17.51 -8.25
N VAL A 180 -7.09 -16.50 -7.39
CA VAL A 180 -6.96 -15.10 -7.78
C VAL A 180 -5.79 -14.48 -7.02
N ALA A 181 -4.85 -13.85 -7.73
CA ALA A 181 -3.79 -13.06 -7.15
C ALA A 181 -4.07 -11.57 -7.37
N LEU A 182 -4.00 -10.78 -6.30
CA LEU A 182 -4.32 -9.36 -6.31
C LEU A 182 -3.04 -8.54 -6.18
N GLY A 183 -2.73 -7.74 -7.20
CA GLY A 183 -1.60 -6.83 -7.20
C GLY A 183 -2.04 -5.39 -6.92
N VAL A 184 -1.28 -4.66 -6.11
CA VAL A 184 -1.59 -3.25 -5.78
C VAL A 184 -1.26 -2.32 -6.94
N THR A 185 -0.16 -2.60 -7.66
CA THR A 185 0.36 -1.77 -8.75
C THR A 185 0.47 -2.59 -10.05
N ARG A 186 0.69 -1.89 -11.17
CA ARG A 186 0.99 -2.53 -12.45
C ARG A 186 2.20 -3.48 -12.33
N GLU A 187 3.27 -3.00 -11.70
CA GLU A 187 4.50 -3.76 -11.49
C GLU A 187 4.27 -5.02 -10.65
N SER A 188 3.40 -4.92 -9.63
CA SER A 188 3.02 -6.06 -8.80
C SER A 188 2.19 -7.07 -9.58
N CYS A 189 1.23 -6.63 -10.41
CA CYS A 189 0.46 -7.53 -11.27
C CYS A 189 1.37 -8.26 -12.26
N GLU A 190 2.30 -7.56 -12.93
CA GLU A 190 3.27 -8.16 -13.83
C GLU A 190 4.19 -9.17 -13.11
N ALA A 191 4.60 -8.87 -11.87
CA ALA A 191 5.41 -9.78 -11.07
C ALA A 191 4.64 -11.06 -10.71
N LEU A 192 3.37 -10.95 -10.34
CA LEU A 192 2.50 -12.10 -10.06
C LEU A 192 2.31 -12.98 -11.30
N GLN A 193 2.13 -12.39 -12.48
CA GLN A 193 2.04 -13.12 -13.75
C GLN A 193 3.35 -13.87 -14.07
N ARG A 194 4.51 -13.20 -13.91
CA ARG A 194 5.82 -13.84 -14.10
C ARG A 194 6.07 -15.01 -13.15
N LEU A 195 5.51 -14.97 -11.93
CA LEU A 195 5.58 -16.07 -10.97
C LEU A 195 4.66 -17.25 -11.31
N GLY A 196 3.74 -17.07 -12.26
CA GLY A 196 2.84 -18.12 -12.76
C GLY A 196 1.44 -18.07 -12.16
N ALA A 197 1.00 -16.94 -11.58
CA ALA A 197 -0.40 -16.76 -11.20
C ALA A 197 -1.29 -16.75 -12.47
N ARG A 198 -2.34 -17.57 -12.46
CA ARG A 198 -3.22 -17.76 -13.63
C ARG A 198 -4.18 -16.59 -13.83
N ARG A 199 -4.73 -16.09 -12.75
CA ARG A 199 -5.62 -14.93 -12.73
C ARG A 199 -5.03 -13.85 -11.85
N VAL A 200 -4.79 -12.68 -12.43
CA VAL A 200 -4.21 -11.53 -11.72
C VAL A 200 -5.12 -10.33 -11.93
N GLU A 201 -5.51 -9.70 -10.82
CA GLU A 201 -6.29 -8.47 -10.83
C GLU A 201 -5.57 -7.36 -10.05
N ARG A 202 -5.79 -6.11 -10.47
CA ARG A 202 -5.30 -4.96 -9.71
C ARG A 202 -6.35 -4.56 -8.68
N MET A 203 -5.93 -4.50 -7.40
CA MET A 203 -6.79 -4.08 -6.31
C MET A 203 -6.05 -3.11 -5.40
N PRO A 204 -6.63 -1.95 -5.06
CA PRO A 204 -6.06 -1.04 -4.07
C PRO A 204 -5.93 -1.71 -2.70
N GLN A 205 -4.81 -1.46 -2.03
CA GLN A 205 -4.59 -1.96 -0.67
C GLN A 205 -5.38 -1.18 0.38
N MET A 206 -5.78 0.05 0.05
CA MET A 206 -6.53 0.96 0.92
C MET A 206 -7.56 1.74 0.12
N ALA A 207 -8.63 2.15 0.80
CA ALA A 207 -9.64 3.08 0.31
C ALA A 207 -10.13 3.95 1.47
N LEU A 208 -10.88 4.97 1.15
CA LEU A 208 -11.43 5.90 2.13
C LEU A 208 -12.82 5.47 2.55
N THR A 209 -13.09 5.59 3.86
CA THR A 209 -14.43 5.42 4.42
C THR A 209 -15.29 6.65 4.10
N GLU A 210 -16.60 6.56 4.32
CA GLU A 210 -17.50 7.71 4.19
C GLU A 210 -17.12 8.83 5.16
N THR A 211 -16.67 8.48 6.36
CA THR A 211 -16.18 9.44 7.36
C THR A 211 -14.92 10.17 6.87
N ASP A 212 -13.97 9.43 6.28
CA ASP A 212 -12.77 10.04 5.70
C ASP A 212 -13.15 11.00 4.56
N LEU A 213 -14.01 10.54 3.65
CA LEU A 213 -14.48 11.36 2.52
C LEU A 213 -15.17 12.64 2.99
N ALA A 214 -16.00 12.58 4.04
CA ALA A 214 -16.65 13.76 4.63
C ALA A 214 -15.62 14.73 5.22
N GLN A 215 -14.58 14.23 5.93
CA GLN A 215 -13.50 15.06 6.45
C GLN A 215 -12.72 15.77 5.34
N PHE A 216 -12.38 15.07 4.26
CA PHE A 216 -11.67 15.67 3.12
C PHE A 216 -12.55 16.64 2.33
N ALA A 217 -13.84 16.35 2.17
CA ALA A 217 -14.79 17.21 1.48
C ALA A 217 -14.99 18.56 2.22
N ALA A 218 -14.86 18.56 3.56
CA ALA A 218 -14.96 19.77 4.37
C ALA A 218 -13.74 20.70 4.21
N LEU A 219 -12.63 20.24 3.61
CA LEU A 219 -11.47 21.08 3.37
C LEU A 219 -11.78 22.14 2.28
N PRO A 220 -11.30 23.39 2.46
CA PRO A 220 -11.53 24.45 1.49
C PRO A 220 -10.88 24.11 0.13
N PRO A 221 -11.35 24.72 -0.97
CA PRO A 221 -10.67 24.67 -2.25
C PRO A 221 -9.22 25.18 -2.11
N PRO A 222 -8.33 24.93 -3.09
CA PRO A 222 -6.98 25.48 -3.07
C PRO A 222 -7.03 27.01 -2.83
N PRO A 223 -6.18 27.53 -1.91
CA PRO A 223 -6.26 28.94 -1.51
C PRO A 223 -5.89 29.88 -2.67
N ALA A 224 -6.26 31.14 -2.56
CA ALA A 224 -5.72 32.18 -3.43
C ALA A 224 -4.25 32.51 -3.05
N GLY A 225 -3.55 33.21 -3.94
CA GLY A 225 -2.18 33.67 -3.69
C GLY A 225 -1.08 32.77 -4.28
N PRO A 226 0.18 32.91 -3.82
CA PRO A 226 1.31 32.18 -4.35
C PRO A 226 1.15 30.66 -4.22
N LEU A 227 1.66 29.92 -5.22
CA LEU A 227 1.56 28.46 -5.21
C LEU A 227 2.31 27.86 -4.02
N ARG A 228 1.63 26.97 -3.33
CA ARG A 228 2.19 26.18 -2.24
C ARG A 228 2.10 24.71 -2.56
N ALA A 229 3.24 24.10 -2.84
CA ALA A 229 3.36 22.65 -2.94
C ALA A 229 3.60 22.04 -1.57
N ILE A 230 3.16 20.79 -1.36
CA ILE A 230 3.37 20.06 -0.12
C ILE A 230 3.89 18.66 -0.39
N CYS A 231 4.84 18.20 0.43
CA CYS A 231 5.23 16.80 0.57
C CYS A 231 4.84 16.32 1.97
N VAL A 232 4.23 15.16 2.08
CA VAL A 232 3.82 14.59 3.38
C VAL A 232 4.31 13.14 3.48
N GLY A 233 5.03 12.83 4.55
CA GLY A 233 5.49 11.49 4.84
C GLY A 233 6.85 11.44 5.50
N ARG A 234 7.23 10.26 6.00
CA ARG A 234 8.51 10.05 6.67
C ARG A 234 9.68 10.44 5.75
N HIS A 235 10.64 11.19 6.26
CA HIS A 235 11.82 11.61 5.50
C HIS A 235 12.79 10.43 5.34
N VAL A 236 12.55 9.67 4.27
CA VAL A 236 13.38 8.54 3.83
C VAL A 236 13.71 8.71 2.36
N TYR A 237 14.87 8.22 1.91
CA TYR A 237 15.36 8.48 0.55
C TYR A 237 14.40 8.05 -0.55
N TRP A 238 13.67 6.93 -0.35
CA TRP A 238 12.75 6.40 -1.36
C TRP A 238 11.45 7.18 -1.53
N LYS A 239 11.12 8.12 -0.62
CA LYS A 239 10.02 9.07 -0.82
C LYS A 239 10.33 10.15 -1.85
N GLY A 240 11.61 10.28 -2.25
CA GLY A 240 12.01 11.14 -3.35
C GLY A 240 11.86 12.64 -3.11
N PHE A 241 11.68 13.10 -1.86
CA PHE A 241 11.46 14.53 -1.56
C PHE A 241 12.63 15.43 -2.01
N TYR A 242 13.84 14.88 -2.17
CA TYR A 242 14.96 15.60 -2.78
C TYR A 242 14.69 15.95 -4.28
N LEU A 243 13.92 15.12 -5.00
CA LEU A 243 13.49 15.43 -6.36
C LEU A 243 12.43 16.54 -6.35
N ALA A 244 11.49 16.52 -5.38
CA ALA A 244 10.52 17.59 -5.21
C ALA A 244 11.22 18.93 -4.92
N ILE A 245 12.24 18.96 -4.08
CA ILE A 245 13.05 20.19 -3.80
C ILE A 245 13.74 20.67 -5.07
N ARG A 246 14.36 19.79 -5.85
CA ARG A 246 15.03 20.17 -7.11
C ARG A 246 14.03 20.69 -8.15
N ALA A 247 12.85 20.03 -8.28
CA ALA A 247 11.80 20.49 -9.19
C ALA A 247 11.25 21.86 -8.75
N PHE A 248 11.06 22.05 -7.45
CA PHE A 248 10.65 23.33 -6.89
C PHE A 248 11.69 24.41 -7.14
N ALA A 249 12.98 24.08 -7.07
CA ALA A 249 14.08 25.03 -7.34
C ALA A 249 14.11 25.49 -8.80
N GLU A 250 13.73 24.65 -9.75
CA GLU A 250 13.54 25.09 -11.15
C GLU A 250 12.30 25.97 -11.29
N PHE A 251 11.19 25.58 -10.68
CA PHE A 251 9.91 26.27 -10.74
C PHE A 251 9.96 27.68 -10.10
N VAL A 252 10.56 27.81 -8.92
CA VAL A 252 10.56 29.07 -8.15
C VAL A 252 11.31 30.22 -8.85
N LYS A 253 12.18 29.93 -9.81
CA LYS A 253 12.81 30.94 -10.66
C LYS A 253 11.80 31.76 -11.45
N LYS A 254 10.61 31.19 -11.75
CA LYS A 254 9.52 31.83 -12.48
C LYS A 254 8.37 32.28 -11.56
N SER A 255 8.33 31.78 -10.34
CA SER A 255 7.29 32.05 -9.33
C SER A 255 7.93 32.26 -7.96
N PRO A 256 8.65 33.41 -7.74
CA PRO A 256 9.53 33.62 -6.59
C PRO A 256 8.85 33.62 -5.23
N ASP A 257 7.53 33.86 -5.19
CA ASP A 257 6.74 33.88 -3.95
C ASP A 257 6.19 32.51 -3.54
N ALA A 258 6.38 31.48 -4.37
CA ALA A 258 5.94 30.14 -4.09
C ALA A 258 6.67 29.52 -2.87
N GLU A 259 6.02 28.55 -2.24
CA GLU A 259 6.58 27.81 -1.09
C GLU A 259 6.49 26.28 -1.33
N LEU A 260 7.45 25.54 -0.79
CA LEU A 260 7.39 24.09 -0.64
C LEU A 260 7.37 23.73 0.84
N TRP A 261 6.34 23.02 1.27
CA TRP A 261 6.24 22.48 2.62
C TRP A 261 6.58 21.00 2.62
N ILE A 262 7.41 20.56 3.57
CA ILE A 262 7.79 19.16 3.75
C ILE A 262 7.43 18.78 5.19
N VAL A 263 6.39 17.95 5.31
CA VAL A 263 5.75 17.59 6.59
C VAL A 263 6.26 16.24 7.07
N ASN A 264 6.47 16.15 8.37
CA ASN A 264 6.99 15.00 9.12
C ASN A 264 8.50 15.09 9.30
N ASP A 265 9.12 13.96 9.74
CA ASP A 265 10.56 13.86 10.00
C ASP A 265 11.11 12.49 9.58
N GLY A 266 12.42 12.30 9.66
CA GLY A 266 13.04 11.02 9.41
C GLY A 266 14.55 11.11 9.09
N PRO A 267 15.21 9.94 8.95
CA PRO A 267 16.67 9.87 8.89
C PRO A 267 17.28 10.51 7.63
N PHE A 268 16.49 10.89 6.64
CA PHE A 268 16.97 11.54 5.42
C PHE A 268 16.78 13.06 5.43
N ARG A 269 16.29 13.65 6.53
CA ARG A 269 16.08 15.09 6.66
C ARG A 269 17.34 15.91 6.41
N PRO A 270 18.52 15.57 6.96
CA PRO A 270 19.74 16.35 6.70
C PRO A 270 20.11 16.45 5.22
N GLU A 271 19.88 15.38 4.45
CA GLU A 271 20.11 15.38 3.00
C GLU A 271 19.10 16.25 2.25
N LEU A 272 17.87 16.35 2.75
CA LEU A 272 16.83 17.24 2.18
C LEU A 272 17.18 18.71 2.43
N GLU A 273 17.58 19.07 3.64
CA GLU A 273 18.02 20.41 4.01
C GLU A 273 19.27 20.83 3.20
N LYS A 274 20.23 19.91 3.08
CA LYS A 274 21.41 20.11 2.22
C LYS A 274 21.01 20.35 0.76
N THR A 275 20.03 19.60 0.24
CA THR A 275 19.54 19.76 -1.13
C THR A 275 18.91 21.13 -1.31
N ALA A 276 18.09 21.58 -0.36
CA ALA A 276 17.46 22.91 -0.39
C ALA A 276 18.50 24.05 -0.37
N ALA A 277 19.55 23.91 0.43
CA ALA A 277 20.65 24.87 0.48
C ALA A 277 21.45 24.88 -0.84
N GLN A 278 21.82 23.72 -1.37
CA GLN A 278 22.60 23.60 -2.60
C GLN A 278 21.85 24.11 -3.84
N THR A 279 20.51 24.01 -3.86
CA THR A 279 19.68 24.52 -4.94
C THR A 279 19.25 25.97 -4.74
N GLY A 280 19.67 26.62 -3.64
CA GLY A 280 19.39 28.03 -3.35
C GLY A 280 17.94 28.34 -2.93
N VAL A 281 17.17 27.33 -2.51
CA VAL A 281 15.75 27.49 -2.15
C VAL A 281 15.45 27.30 -0.66
N ALA A 282 16.48 27.25 0.19
CA ALA A 282 16.30 26.99 1.62
C ALA A 282 15.31 27.95 2.31
N SER A 283 15.25 29.22 1.91
CA SER A 283 14.32 30.21 2.45
C SER A 283 12.84 29.98 2.01
N ARG A 284 12.62 29.20 0.95
CA ARG A 284 11.30 28.90 0.38
C ARG A 284 10.81 27.47 0.68
N VAL A 285 11.69 26.63 1.23
CA VAL A 285 11.37 25.27 1.69
C VAL A 285 11.14 25.27 3.19
N LYS A 286 9.94 24.94 3.63
CA LYS A 286 9.57 24.89 5.04
C LYS A 286 9.49 23.43 5.50
N PHE A 287 10.41 23.02 6.35
CA PHE A 287 10.35 21.73 7.03
C PHE A 287 9.43 21.87 8.25
N LEU A 288 8.28 21.20 8.17
CA LEU A 288 7.31 21.10 9.25
C LEU A 288 7.50 19.77 9.93
N ASP A 289 7.86 19.79 11.21
CA ASP A 289 8.10 18.58 11.98
C ASP A 289 6.88 17.67 12.05
N THR A 290 7.00 16.52 12.71
CA THR A 290 5.88 15.61 12.91
C THR A 290 4.74 16.33 13.63
N LEU A 291 3.63 16.47 12.95
CA LEU A 291 2.45 17.14 13.47
C LEU A 291 1.76 16.24 14.50
N PRO A 292 1.34 16.79 15.66
CA PRO A 292 0.82 15.98 16.77
C PRO A 292 -0.46 15.20 16.44
N LYS A 293 -1.31 15.78 15.59
CA LYS A 293 -2.59 15.20 15.22
C LYS A 293 -2.74 15.06 13.71
N TYR A 294 -3.46 14.05 13.27
CA TYR A 294 -3.78 13.87 11.86
C TYR A 294 -4.60 15.07 11.30
N SER A 295 -5.47 15.67 12.10
CA SER A 295 -6.19 16.90 11.75
C SER A 295 -5.25 18.05 11.35
N ASP A 296 -4.06 18.13 11.94
CA ASP A 296 -3.08 19.17 11.62
C ASP A 296 -2.47 18.92 10.23
N VAL A 297 -2.26 17.66 9.86
CA VAL A 297 -1.86 17.28 8.50
C VAL A 297 -2.93 17.66 7.49
N LEU A 298 -4.21 17.40 7.80
CA LEU A 298 -5.34 17.79 6.96
C LEU A 298 -5.42 19.29 6.80
N ALA A 299 -5.20 20.06 7.87
CA ALA A 299 -5.17 21.52 7.81
C ALA A 299 -4.04 22.03 6.89
N LYS A 300 -2.85 21.40 6.91
CA LYS A 300 -1.76 21.74 5.99
C LYS A 300 -2.07 21.37 4.54
N LEU A 301 -2.69 20.22 4.31
CA LEU A 301 -3.23 19.86 2.99
C LEU A 301 -4.26 20.89 2.52
N GLY A 302 -5.18 21.31 3.40
CA GLY A 302 -6.17 22.35 3.11
C GLY A 302 -5.57 23.71 2.71
N GLN A 303 -4.38 24.03 3.23
CA GLN A 303 -3.63 25.24 2.94
C GLN A 303 -2.71 25.14 1.71
N SER A 304 -2.58 23.98 1.09
CA SER A 304 -1.72 23.73 -0.07
C SER A 304 -2.52 23.72 -1.38
N HIS A 305 -1.81 23.74 -2.51
CA HIS A 305 -2.38 23.68 -3.85
C HIS A 305 -2.21 22.32 -4.51
N VAL A 306 -1.11 21.65 -4.25
CA VAL A 306 -0.67 20.44 -4.94
C VAL A 306 0.19 19.58 -4.00
N LEU A 307 0.02 18.26 -4.05
CA LEU A 307 0.94 17.32 -3.40
C LEU A 307 2.05 16.93 -4.38
N LEU A 308 3.31 16.98 -3.95
CA LEU A 308 4.42 16.35 -4.64
C LEU A 308 4.85 15.08 -3.90
N HIS A 309 4.78 13.94 -4.57
CA HIS A 309 5.13 12.64 -4.02
C HIS A 309 5.96 11.80 -5.03
N PRO A 310 7.17 12.27 -5.40
CA PRO A 310 8.00 11.60 -6.40
C PRO A 310 8.77 10.41 -5.80
N ALA A 311 8.03 9.48 -5.19
CA ALA A 311 8.60 8.31 -4.55
C ALA A 311 9.26 7.37 -5.56
N LEU A 312 10.44 6.84 -5.21
CA LEU A 312 11.21 5.89 -6.03
C LEU A 312 10.62 4.48 -5.98
N HIS A 313 10.03 4.12 -4.87
CA HIS A 313 9.18 2.93 -4.72
C HIS A 313 8.15 3.17 -3.61
N GLU A 314 6.91 2.98 -3.95
CA GLU A 314 5.76 3.15 -3.06
C GLU A 314 4.66 2.20 -3.52
N GLY A 315 4.28 1.25 -2.66
CA GLY A 315 3.28 0.24 -3.02
C GLY A 315 1.90 0.84 -3.24
N PHE A 316 1.45 1.73 -2.35
CA PHE A 316 0.16 2.40 -2.54
C PHE A 316 0.27 3.92 -2.45
N GLY A 317 0.77 4.47 -1.34
CA GLY A 317 0.89 5.92 -1.16
C GLY A 317 -0.42 6.56 -0.71
N ASN A 318 -0.88 6.22 0.48
CA ASN A 318 -2.15 6.70 1.06
C ASN A 318 -2.30 8.22 0.97
N VAL A 319 -1.21 8.95 1.19
CA VAL A 319 -1.20 10.42 1.13
C VAL A 319 -1.60 10.98 -0.25
N CYS A 320 -1.34 10.24 -1.34
CA CYS A 320 -1.77 10.64 -2.68
C CYS A 320 -3.30 10.57 -2.79
N LEU A 321 -3.89 9.49 -2.25
CA LEU A 321 -5.33 9.33 -2.19
C LEU A 321 -5.98 10.42 -1.30
N GLU A 322 -5.40 10.68 -0.14
CA GLU A 322 -5.83 11.73 0.79
C GLU A 322 -5.77 13.12 0.16
N ALA A 323 -4.68 13.42 -0.55
CA ALA A 323 -4.53 14.69 -1.25
C ALA A 323 -5.58 14.86 -2.36
N MET A 324 -5.82 13.82 -3.17
CA MET A 324 -6.88 13.85 -4.18
C MET A 324 -8.27 14.01 -3.58
N ALA A 325 -8.56 13.32 -2.48
CA ALA A 325 -9.82 13.48 -1.74
C ALA A 325 -9.99 14.91 -1.19
N ALA A 326 -8.88 15.53 -0.76
CA ALA A 326 -8.83 16.94 -0.38
C ALA A 326 -8.92 17.91 -1.57
N GLY A 327 -8.98 17.43 -2.81
CA GLY A 327 -8.94 18.25 -4.01
C GLY A 327 -7.55 18.85 -4.29
N ARG A 328 -6.48 18.14 -3.94
CA ARG A 328 -5.10 18.55 -4.28
C ARG A 328 -4.56 17.59 -5.34
N PRO A 329 -4.36 18.07 -6.58
CA PRO A 329 -3.72 17.27 -7.61
C PRO A 329 -2.37 16.73 -7.14
N VAL A 330 -1.95 15.58 -7.68
CA VAL A 330 -0.71 14.91 -7.26
C VAL A 330 0.32 14.94 -8.38
N GLY A 331 1.54 15.42 -8.06
CA GLY A 331 2.72 15.25 -8.92
C GLY A 331 3.58 14.11 -8.38
N CYS A 332 3.78 13.06 -9.17
CA CYS A 332 4.57 11.88 -8.78
C CYS A 332 5.48 11.42 -9.92
N LEU A 333 6.26 10.36 -9.71
CA LEU A 333 6.93 9.62 -10.80
C LEU A 333 5.95 8.60 -11.41
N ASP A 334 6.15 8.25 -12.70
CA ASP A 334 5.36 7.20 -13.38
C ASP A 334 5.83 5.79 -12.97
N ILE A 335 5.77 5.52 -11.65
CA ILE A 335 6.03 4.22 -11.03
C ILE A 335 5.18 4.04 -9.77
N GLY A 336 4.80 2.79 -9.53
CA GLY A 336 4.17 2.35 -8.29
C GLY A 336 2.75 2.85 -8.04
N GLY A 337 2.39 2.87 -6.77
CA GLY A 337 1.06 3.20 -6.30
C GLY A 337 0.61 4.63 -6.65
N PRO A 338 1.41 5.67 -6.41
CA PRO A 338 1.04 7.04 -6.75
C PRO A 338 0.63 7.21 -8.21
N ALA A 339 1.42 6.68 -9.15
CA ALA A 339 1.09 6.72 -10.58
C ALA A 339 -0.17 5.90 -10.92
N SER A 340 -0.39 4.80 -10.20
CA SER A 340 -1.57 3.93 -10.39
C SER A 340 -2.88 4.54 -9.89
N GLN A 341 -2.82 5.58 -9.05
CA GLN A 341 -3.99 6.24 -8.47
C GLN A 341 -4.48 7.43 -9.28
N ILE A 342 -3.61 8.08 -10.04
CA ILE A 342 -3.92 9.32 -10.76
C ILE A 342 -4.27 9.09 -12.22
N THR A 343 -4.94 10.08 -12.80
CA THR A 343 -5.15 10.23 -14.23
C THR A 343 -4.60 11.59 -14.69
N PRO A 344 -4.45 11.87 -15.99
CA PRO A 344 -4.02 13.19 -16.47
C PRO A 344 -4.89 14.36 -15.97
N GLU A 345 -6.16 14.10 -15.64
CA GLU A 345 -7.11 15.09 -15.11
C GLU A 345 -6.97 15.30 -13.60
N THR A 346 -6.34 14.36 -12.87
CA THR A 346 -6.26 14.40 -11.40
C THR A 346 -4.85 14.67 -10.88
N GLY A 347 -3.85 14.60 -11.75
CA GLY A 347 -2.45 14.77 -11.36
C GLY A 347 -1.51 14.72 -12.56
N PHE A 348 -0.24 14.50 -12.26
CA PHE A 348 0.82 14.39 -13.25
C PHE A 348 1.84 13.35 -12.86
N ALA A 349 2.06 12.34 -13.70
CA ALA A 349 3.10 11.34 -13.57
C ALA A 349 4.32 11.76 -14.44
N ALA A 350 5.40 12.14 -13.77
CA ALA A 350 6.65 12.50 -14.45
C ALA A 350 7.38 11.23 -14.94
N PRO A 351 8.02 11.25 -16.11
CA PRO A 351 8.79 10.12 -16.61
C PRO A 351 9.83 9.65 -15.60
N ALA A 352 9.84 8.36 -15.31
CA ALA A 352 10.79 7.73 -14.39
C ALA A 352 12.03 7.16 -15.11
N THR A 353 12.51 7.84 -16.16
CA THR A 353 13.68 7.45 -16.96
C THR A 353 14.99 7.87 -16.31
N ASN A 354 15.08 9.14 -15.90
CA ASN A 354 16.22 9.68 -15.18
C ASN A 354 15.81 10.87 -14.29
N PRO A 355 16.60 11.20 -13.24
CA PRO A 355 16.26 12.25 -12.29
C PRO A 355 16.11 13.64 -12.90
N ARG A 356 16.94 14.00 -13.89
CA ARG A 356 16.88 15.33 -14.51
C ARG A 356 15.59 15.54 -15.26
N GLU A 357 15.20 14.58 -16.08
CA GLU A 357 13.93 14.62 -16.83
C GLU A 357 12.72 14.68 -15.90
N ALA A 358 12.71 13.85 -14.85
CA ALA A 358 11.65 13.85 -13.84
C ALA A 358 11.54 15.21 -13.14
N VAL A 359 12.67 15.80 -12.73
CA VAL A 359 12.74 17.12 -12.09
C VAL A 359 12.17 18.19 -13.01
N THR A 360 12.62 18.26 -14.28
CA THR A 360 12.13 19.25 -15.25
C THR A 360 10.65 19.07 -15.54
N ALA A 361 10.17 17.83 -15.65
CA ALA A 361 8.75 17.53 -15.88
C ALA A 361 7.86 17.95 -14.70
N LEU A 362 8.29 17.67 -13.45
CA LEU A 362 7.58 18.11 -12.25
C LEU A 362 7.58 19.63 -12.11
N ALA A 363 8.70 20.31 -12.42
CA ALA A 363 8.78 21.76 -12.43
C ALA A 363 7.81 22.37 -13.47
N GLY A 364 7.75 21.78 -14.66
CA GLY A 364 6.80 22.18 -15.71
C GLY A 364 5.33 21.96 -15.30
N PHE A 365 5.04 20.90 -14.54
CA PHE A 365 3.71 20.69 -13.97
C PHE A 365 3.34 21.79 -12.99
N LEU A 366 4.23 22.15 -12.05
CA LEU A 366 4.01 23.26 -11.12
C LEU A 366 3.80 24.59 -11.84
N GLU A 367 4.62 24.90 -12.85
CA GLU A 367 4.47 26.10 -13.67
C GLU A 367 3.11 26.15 -14.39
N ARG A 368 2.67 25.03 -14.95
CA ARG A 368 1.39 24.93 -15.66
C ARG A 368 0.19 25.24 -14.77
N ILE A 369 0.15 24.66 -13.55
CA ILE A 369 -0.97 24.90 -12.62
C ILE A 369 -0.86 26.26 -11.92
N ASP A 370 0.32 26.83 -11.78
CA ASP A 370 0.51 28.18 -11.25
C ASP A 370 0.03 29.26 -12.21
N ARG A 371 0.37 29.14 -13.49
CA ARG A 371 -0.08 30.06 -14.54
C ARG A 371 -1.55 29.93 -14.91
N ASN A 372 -2.13 28.75 -14.70
CA ASN A 372 -3.53 28.47 -15.05
C ASN A 372 -4.31 27.95 -13.84
N ARG A 373 -4.83 28.87 -13.04
CA ARG A 373 -5.61 28.56 -11.83
C ARG A 373 -6.95 27.89 -12.15
N ALA A 374 -7.50 28.12 -13.34
CA ALA A 374 -8.70 27.42 -13.81
C ALA A 374 -8.40 25.93 -14.05
N LEU A 375 -7.21 25.60 -14.60
CA LEU A 375 -6.75 24.20 -14.71
C LEU A 375 -6.60 23.55 -13.32
N LEU A 376 -5.98 24.25 -12.37
CA LEU A 376 -5.85 23.75 -10.99
C LEU A 376 -7.23 23.47 -10.39
N ALA A 377 -8.20 24.36 -10.55
CA ALA A 377 -9.57 24.17 -10.06
C ALA A 377 -10.25 22.97 -10.72
N ALA A 378 -10.11 22.79 -12.03
CA ALA A 378 -10.63 21.65 -12.77
C ALA A 378 -10.00 20.33 -12.28
N MET A 379 -8.67 20.28 -12.14
CA MET A 379 -7.96 19.11 -11.61
C MET A 379 -8.36 18.80 -10.17
N SER A 380 -8.59 19.81 -9.35
CA SER A 380 -9.08 19.68 -7.97
C SER A 380 -10.44 18.99 -7.91
N ALA A 381 -11.38 19.42 -8.73
CA ALA A 381 -12.71 18.83 -8.83
C ALA A 381 -12.65 17.38 -9.36
N ALA A 382 -11.86 17.15 -10.40
CA ALA A 382 -11.66 15.84 -10.99
C ALA A 382 -11.02 14.86 -9.99
N ALA A 383 -10.03 15.30 -9.20
CA ALA A 383 -9.39 14.50 -8.18
C ALA A 383 -10.39 14.00 -7.11
N ARG A 384 -11.23 14.88 -6.58
CA ARG A 384 -12.29 14.51 -5.63
C ARG A 384 -13.27 13.49 -6.23
N ALA A 385 -13.76 13.76 -7.44
CA ALA A 385 -14.70 12.87 -8.14
C ALA A 385 -14.08 11.50 -8.42
N HIS A 386 -12.81 11.46 -8.81
CA HIS A 386 -12.08 10.24 -9.08
C HIS A 386 -11.97 9.35 -7.83
N VAL A 387 -11.63 9.93 -6.68
CA VAL A 387 -11.57 9.20 -5.41
C VAL A 387 -12.93 8.65 -5.02
N GLN A 388 -13.98 9.47 -5.06
CA GLN A 388 -15.35 9.04 -4.76
C GLN A 388 -15.82 7.90 -5.68
N LYS A 389 -15.41 7.93 -6.94
CA LYS A 389 -15.78 6.92 -7.92
C LYS A 389 -15.02 5.60 -7.77
N HIS A 390 -13.73 5.63 -7.41
CA HIS A 390 -12.84 4.47 -7.54
C HIS A 390 -12.19 3.98 -6.24
N PHE A 391 -12.11 4.81 -5.20
CA PHE A 391 -11.32 4.53 -4.00
C PHE A 391 -12.13 4.61 -2.71
N THR A 392 -13.38 4.12 -2.74
CA THR A 392 -14.22 4.01 -1.54
C THR A 392 -14.18 2.60 -0.96
N MET A 393 -14.25 2.49 0.37
CA MET A 393 -14.31 1.19 1.06
C MET A 393 -15.49 0.35 0.57
N VAL A 394 -16.64 0.96 0.30
CA VAL A 394 -17.82 0.26 -0.23
C VAL A 394 -17.48 -0.53 -1.49
N LYS A 395 -16.82 0.11 -2.46
CA LYS A 395 -16.46 -0.53 -3.75
C LYS A 395 -15.42 -1.63 -3.60
N ILE A 396 -14.40 -1.40 -2.74
CA ILE A 396 -13.41 -2.45 -2.49
C ILE A 396 -14.05 -3.66 -1.84
N ASN A 397 -14.93 -3.44 -0.88
CA ASN A 397 -15.64 -4.49 -0.17
C ASN A 397 -16.60 -5.26 -1.10
N GLU A 398 -17.35 -4.56 -1.95
CA GLU A 398 -18.19 -5.18 -2.98
C GLU A 398 -17.35 -6.05 -3.92
N ARG A 399 -16.21 -5.55 -4.39
CA ARG A 399 -15.33 -6.34 -5.26
C ARG A 399 -14.76 -7.57 -4.53
N MET A 400 -14.38 -7.44 -3.26
CA MET A 400 -13.89 -8.57 -2.47
C MET A 400 -14.95 -9.66 -2.28
N ARG A 401 -16.21 -9.30 -2.00
CA ARG A 401 -17.33 -10.27 -1.93
C ARG A 401 -17.51 -11.02 -3.24
N THR A 402 -17.51 -10.28 -4.36
CA THR A 402 -17.58 -10.89 -5.70
C THR A 402 -16.40 -11.82 -5.94
N LEU A 403 -15.18 -11.44 -5.55
CA LEU A 403 -13.97 -12.27 -5.71
C LEU A 403 -14.03 -13.55 -4.88
N TYR A 404 -14.64 -13.53 -3.68
CA TYR A 404 -14.84 -14.75 -2.90
C TYR A 404 -15.77 -15.73 -3.62
N ALA A 405 -16.90 -15.25 -4.17
CA ALA A 405 -17.83 -16.07 -4.94
C ALA A 405 -17.16 -16.63 -6.22
N GLU A 406 -16.53 -15.76 -7.01
CA GLU A 406 -15.83 -16.14 -8.24
C GLU A 406 -14.70 -17.16 -7.99
N ALA A 407 -13.97 -17.03 -6.87
CA ALA A 407 -12.91 -17.96 -6.52
C ALA A 407 -13.46 -19.35 -6.16
N MET A 408 -14.61 -19.42 -5.51
CA MET A 408 -15.30 -20.67 -5.24
C MET A 408 -15.74 -21.36 -6.55
N GLU A 409 -16.45 -20.65 -7.42
CA GLU A 409 -16.93 -21.15 -8.70
C GLU A 409 -15.78 -21.64 -9.59
N GLN A 410 -14.70 -20.87 -9.68
CA GLN A 410 -13.52 -21.24 -10.48
C GLN A 410 -12.88 -22.51 -9.95
N HIS A 411 -12.72 -22.64 -8.65
CA HIS A 411 -12.11 -23.82 -8.02
C HIS A 411 -12.96 -25.08 -8.21
N GLU A 412 -14.29 -24.96 -8.11
CA GLU A 412 -15.21 -26.06 -8.38
C GLU A 412 -15.11 -26.53 -9.83
N ALA A 413 -15.15 -25.58 -10.79
CA ALA A 413 -14.99 -25.89 -12.21
C ALA A 413 -13.64 -26.59 -12.53
N GLU A 414 -12.54 -26.16 -11.92
CA GLU A 414 -11.22 -26.79 -12.09
C GLU A 414 -11.18 -28.22 -11.50
N ARG A 415 -11.87 -28.48 -10.39
CA ARG A 415 -11.99 -29.84 -9.79
C ARG A 415 -12.82 -30.77 -10.68
N GLU A 416 -13.92 -30.29 -11.23
CA GLU A 416 -14.77 -31.08 -12.14
C GLU A 416 -13.98 -31.46 -13.40
N GLN A 417 -13.22 -30.53 -14.00
CA GLN A 417 -12.36 -30.79 -15.16
C GLN A 417 -11.27 -31.82 -14.87
N ASN A 418 -10.74 -31.85 -13.64
CA ASN A 418 -9.72 -32.80 -13.22
C ASN A 418 -10.28 -34.17 -12.76
N GLY A 419 -11.60 -34.39 -12.87
CA GLY A 419 -12.27 -35.66 -12.53
C GLY A 419 -12.37 -35.94 -11.02
N GLU A 420 -12.21 -34.94 -10.16
CA GLU A 420 -12.41 -35.05 -8.71
C GLU A 420 -13.91 -34.96 -8.41
N LYS A 421 -14.54 -36.08 -7.98
CA LYS A 421 -15.97 -36.11 -7.62
C LYS A 421 -16.26 -35.14 -6.48
N MET A 422 -17.29 -34.34 -6.64
CA MET A 422 -17.83 -33.43 -5.64
C MET A 422 -18.32 -34.23 -4.42
N VAL A 423 -17.76 -33.98 -3.25
CA VAL A 423 -18.35 -34.44 -1.99
C VAL A 423 -19.47 -33.48 -1.61
N ILE A 424 -20.69 -33.78 -2.06
CA ILE A 424 -21.89 -33.02 -1.68
C ILE A 424 -22.06 -33.21 -0.16
N ARG A 425 -21.99 -32.12 0.60
CA ARG A 425 -22.38 -32.10 2.01
C ARG A 425 -23.92 -32.15 2.08
N PRO A 426 -24.53 -33.07 2.81
CA PRO A 426 -25.94 -32.95 3.11
C PRO A 426 -26.18 -31.72 4.00
N ASN A 427 -27.26 -31.00 3.71
CA ASN A 427 -27.75 -29.83 4.44
C ASN A 427 -27.97 -30.09 5.93
#